data_dc44e4a48b671a7eb1ea3164084b3b64
#
_entry.id   dc44e4a48b671a7eb1ea3164084b3b64
#
_cell.length_a   1.000
_cell.length_b   1.000
_cell.length_c   1.000
_cell.angle_alpha   90.00
_cell.angle_beta   90.00
_cell.angle_gamma   90.00
#
_symmetry.space_group_name_H-M   'P 1'
#
loop_
_entity.id
_entity.type
_entity.pdbx_description
1 polymer ?
#
loop_
_entity_poly.entity_id
_entity_poly.type
_entity_poly.pdbx_seq_one_letter_code
_entity_poly.pdbx_strand_id
1 'polypeptide(L)'
;KSHIIGIIISLDEKDVLLGTNYFENPYVSTMVGAIEKELQKNEYFTMIRSVSKNADIISLLKNWNVDGIIILYPAAGEYMAKLMDSATCPIATFDCELEHPNLINITSNDEKGMYLSTKYMINHGHSAIAFVADYKISHVLANRFNGYKRALEENHITFNPDYVYEYSPSYEGGIQAGREIASNSSPVTAAVTTADICAIGIMEGARLGGYRIPVDLSVIGYDNLTLCQYTMPKLTSVSQNIPKKARMATSL
;
A
#
# COMPACT_ATOMS: atom_id res chain seq x y z
N LYS A 1 -19.09 19.82 20.02
CA LYS A 1 -17.87 19.27 19.38
C LYS A 1 -16.99 18.68 20.47
N SER A 2 -16.49 17.47 20.23
CA SER A 2 -15.60 16.76 21.15
C SER A 2 -14.13 17.11 20.95
N HIS A 3 -13.79 17.68 19.79
CA HIS A 3 -12.41 17.85 19.28
C HIS A 3 -11.63 16.53 19.20
N ILE A 4 -12.33 15.43 18.91
CA ILE A 4 -11.74 14.10 18.74
C ILE A 4 -12.09 13.57 17.36
N ILE A 5 -11.09 13.07 16.65
CA ILE A 5 -11.25 12.29 15.41
C ILE A 5 -10.88 10.83 15.68
N GLY A 6 -11.80 9.94 15.33
CA GLY A 6 -11.57 8.50 15.41
C GLY A 6 -10.79 8.00 14.21
N ILE A 7 -9.71 7.26 14.42
CA ILE A 7 -8.99 6.53 13.37
C ILE A 7 -9.28 5.05 13.59
N ILE A 8 -9.93 4.43 12.61
CA ILE A 8 -10.21 3.00 12.60
C ILE A 8 -9.28 2.34 11.61
N ILE A 9 -8.60 1.29 12.06
CA ILE A 9 -7.77 0.45 11.22
C ILE A 9 -8.45 -0.92 11.15
N SER A 10 -9.02 -1.24 9.99
CA SER A 10 -9.70 -2.51 9.79
C SER A 10 -8.68 -3.59 9.49
N LEU A 11 -8.58 -4.59 10.36
CA LEU A 11 -7.68 -5.73 10.23
C LEU A 11 -8.49 -6.95 9.77
N ASP A 12 -7.99 -7.67 8.78
CA ASP A 12 -8.45 -9.03 8.50
C ASP A 12 -7.57 -10.02 9.28
N GLU A 13 -8.18 -11.05 9.87
CA GLU A 13 -7.42 -12.14 10.52
C GLU A 13 -6.46 -12.85 9.55
N LYS A 14 -6.74 -12.72 8.25
CA LYS A 14 -5.89 -13.21 7.15
C LYS A 14 -5.03 -12.12 6.51
N ASP A 15 -5.00 -10.91 7.08
CA ASP A 15 -4.36 -9.77 6.47
C ASP A 15 -2.84 -9.86 6.67
N VAL A 16 -2.22 -10.63 5.79
CA VAL A 16 -0.77 -10.80 5.70
C VAL A 16 -0.05 -9.46 5.46
N LEU A 17 -0.80 -8.42 5.01
CA LEU A 17 -0.27 -7.08 4.74
C LEU A 17 0.02 -6.30 6.02
N LEU A 18 -0.73 -6.53 7.09
CA LEU A 18 -0.67 -5.72 8.31
C LEU A 18 0.08 -6.41 9.45
N GLY A 19 0.42 -7.71 9.30
CA GLY A 19 1.02 -8.49 10.38
C GLY A 19 0.07 -8.59 11.60
N THR A 20 0.63 -8.89 12.76
CA THR A 20 -0.11 -8.97 14.03
C THR A 20 -0.35 -7.61 14.67
N ASN A 21 0.37 -6.57 14.21
CA ASN A 21 0.31 -5.22 14.76
C ASN A 21 0.43 -4.20 13.62
N TYR A 22 -0.61 -3.37 13.44
CA TYR A 22 -0.62 -2.36 12.39
C TYR A 22 0.52 -1.33 12.49
N PHE A 23 1.09 -1.12 13.66
CA PHE A 23 2.27 -0.26 13.82
C PHE A 23 3.52 -0.85 13.19
N GLU A 24 3.58 -2.16 12.99
CA GLU A 24 4.68 -2.83 12.31
C GLU A 24 4.61 -2.65 10.79
N ASN A 25 3.44 -2.27 10.25
CA ASN A 25 3.32 -1.90 8.85
C ASN A 25 3.81 -0.45 8.64
N PRO A 26 4.93 -0.23 7.94
CA PRO A 26 5.52 1.11 7.83
C PRO A 26 4.64 2.11 7.08
N TYR A 27 3.79 1.66 6.15
CA TYR A 27 2.84 2.52 5.46
C TYR A 27 1.75 3.00 6.42
N VAL A 28 1.15 2.09 7.19
CA VAL A 28 0.09 2.44 8.16
C VAL A 28 0.60 3.39 9.22
N SER A 29 1.74 3.07 9.83
CA SER A 29 2.31 3.93 10.87
C SER A 29 2.68 5.33 10.35
N THR A 30 3.18 5.42 9.11
CA THR A 30 3.47 6.71 8.46
C THR A 30 2.18 7.47 8.15
N MET A 31 1.13 6.81 7.67
CA MET A 31 -0.16 7.43 7.39
C MET A 31 -0.82 7.96 8.67
N VAL A 32 -0.86 7.14 9.73
CA VAL A 32 -1.41 7.55 11.04
C VAL A 32 -0.66 8.76 11.59
N GLY A 33 0.68 8.74 11.55
CA GLY A 33 1.47 9.89 11.99
C GLY A 33 1.26 11.15 11.14
N ALA A 34 1.03 11.00 9.83
CA ALA A 34 0.71 12.13 8.96
C ALA A 34 -0.68 12.71 9.23
N ILE A 35 -1.68 11.86 9.48
CA ILE A 35 -3.04 12.27 9.87
C ILE A 35 -3.00 13.00 11.21
N GLU A 36 -2.35 12.41 12.20
CA GLU A 36 -2.22 13.00 13.55
C GLU A 36 -1.60 14.39 13.49
N LYS A 37 -0.52 14.56 12.74
CA LYS A 37 0.16 15.84 12.54
C LYS A 37 -0.76 16.91 11.91
N GLU A 38 -1.63 16.55 10.98
CA GLU A 38 -2.59 17.49 10.38
C GLU A 38 -3.72 17.81 11.36
N LEU A 39 -4.23 16.84 12.12
CA LEU A 39 -5.27 17.05 13.13
C LEU A 39 -4.79 17.95 14.28
N GLN A 40 -3.55 17.75 14.74
CA GLN A 40 -2.93 18.58 15.79
C GLN A 40 -2.88 20.07 15.42
N LYS A 41 -2.68 20.40 14.14
CA LYS A 41 -2.69 21.80 13.66
C LYS A 41 -4.04 22.50 13.85
N ASN A 42 -5.11 21.71 13.92
CA ASN A 42 -6.49 22.18 14.09
C ASN A 42 -7.02 21.90 15.49
N GLU A 43 -6.13 21.61 16.45
CA GLU A 43 -6.44 21.36 17.86
C GLU A 43 -7.37 20.16 18.09
N TYR A 44 -7.33 19.15 17.20
CA TYR A 44 -8.02 17.87 17.34
C TYR A 44 -7.13 16.83 18.00
N PHE A 45 -7.73 16.02 18.88
CA PHE A 45 -7.14 14.81 19.42
C PHE A 45 -7.47 13.60 18.53
N THR A 46 -6.63 12.58 18.58
CA THR A 46 -6.84 11.33 17.85
C THR A 46 -7.21 10.21 18.82
N MET A 47 -8.21 9.42 18.45
CA MET A 47 -8.52 8.15 19.11
C MET A 47 -8.35 7.02 18.09
N ILE A 48 -7.39 6.11 18.32
CA ILE A 48 -7.03 5.06 17.39
C ILE A 48 -7.59 3.73 17.89
N ARG A 49 -8.26 2.99 16.99
CA ARG A 49 -8.78 1.65 17.27
C ARG A 49 -8.52 0.73 16.08
N SER A 50 -7.82 -0.38 16.32
CA SER A 50 -7.84 -1.50 15.38
C SER A 50 -9.05 -2.38 15.65
N VAL A 51 -9.69 -2.84 14.61
CA VAL A 51 -10.87 -3.71 14.64
C VAL A 51 -10.72 -4.82 13.64
N SER A 52 -11.26 -6.02 13.92
CA SER A 52 -11.38 -7.04 12.89
C SER A 52 -12.39 -6.61 11.83
N LYS A 53 -12.27 -7.08 10.60
CA LYS A 53 -13.25 -6.79 9.52
C LYS A 53 -14.68 -7.21 9.86
N ASN A 54 -14.83 -8.19 10.75
CA ASN A 54 -16.13 -8.69 11.22
C ASN A 54 -16.63 -7.97 12.49
N ALA A 55 -15.86 -7.00 13.02
CA ALA A 55 -16.30 -6.26 14.20
C ALA A 55 -17.51 -5.39 13.87
N ASP A 56 -18.44 -5.29 14.82
CA ASP A 56 -19.56 -4.36 14.71
C ASP A 56 -19.08 -2.92 14.96
N ILE A 57 -18.47 -2.32 13.94
CA ILE A 57 -18.03 -0.93 13.96
C ILE A 57 -19.21 0.00 14.21
N ILE A 58 -20.41 -0.33 13.73
CA ILE A 58 -21.62 0.49 13.89
C ILE A 58 -21.95 0.63 15.38
N SER A 59 -21.95 -0.48 16.12
CA SER A 59 -22.16 -0.43 17.58
C SER A 59 -21.04 0.28 18.32
N LEU A 60 -19.80 0.12 17.86
CA LEU A 60 -18.65 0.83 18.40
C LEU A 60 -18.80 2.34 18.23
N LEU A 61 -19.20 2.80 17.04
CA LEU A 61 -19.33 4.22 16.72
C LEU A 61 -20.47 4.90 17.49
N LYS A 62 -21.57 4.18 17.80
CA LYS A 62 -22.66 4.71 18.63
C LYS A 62 -22.20 5.14 20.03
N ASN A 63 -21.11 4.54 20.52
CA ASN A 63 -20.53 4.84 21.83
C ASN A 63 -19.39 5.86 21.77
N TRP A 64 -18.98 6.26 20.57
CA TRP A 64 -17.90 7.22 20.37
C TRP A 64 -18.47 8.64 20.22
N ASN A 65 -18.05 9.53 21.08
CA ASN A 65 -18.33 10.95 20.92
C ASN A 65 -17.17 11.59 20.14
N VAL A 66 -17.19 11.45 18.81
CA VAL A 66 -16.16 11.97 17.90
C VAL A 66 -16.79 12.91 16.87
N ASP A 67 -16.01 13.87 16.39
CA ASP A 67 -16.47 14.85 15.40
C ASP A 67 -16.30 14.35 13.96
N GLY A 68 -15.52 13.29 13.73
CA GLY A 68 -15.31 12.64 12.44
C GLY A 68 -14.56 11.33 12.59
N ILE A 69 -14.53 10.54 11.51
CA ILE A 69 -13.90 9.22 11.48
C ILE A 69 -13.06 9.08 10.23
N ILE A 70 -11.87 8.53 10.38
CA ILE A 70 -10.99 8.15 9.27
C ILE A 70 -10.79 6.65 9.32
N ILE A 71 -11.08 5.94 8.23
CA ILE A 71 -10.97 4.48 8.16
C ILE A 71 -9.84 4.12 7.20
N LEU A 72 -8.85 3.39 7.71
CA LEU A 72 -7.79 2.76 6.93
C LEU A 72 -8.19 1.30 6.64
N TYR A 73 -8.00 0.87 5.39
CA TYR A 73 -8.39 -0.46 4.90
C TYR A 73 -9.88 -0.76 5.11
N PRO A 74 -10.78 0.08 4.57
CA PRO A 74 -12.21 -0.13 4.76
C PRO A 74 -12.62 -1.50 4.23
N ALA A 75 -13.57 -2.14 4.94
CA ALA A 75 -14.23 -3.33 4.41
C ALA A 75 -14.98 -2.97 3.13
N ALA A 76 -15.03 -3.90 2.18
CA ALA A 76 -15.77 -3.69 0.93
C ALA A 76 -17.28 -3.96 1.10
N GLY A 77 -18.10 -3.38 0.22
CA GLY A 77 -19.46 -3.80 -0.03
C GLY A 77 -20.51 -3.31 0.97
N GLU A 78 -21.50 -4.18 1.21
CA GLU A 78 -22.73 -3.89 1.96
C GLU A 78 -22.49 -3.38 3.40
N TYR A 79 -21.39 -3.82 4.01
CA TYR A 79 -21.05 -3.39 5.36
C TYR A 79 -20.67 -1.91 5.42
N MET A 80 -19.86 -1.42 4.47
CA MET A 80 -19.53 0.00 4.39
C MET A 80 -20.75 0.86 4.06
N ALA A 81 -21.66 0.39 3.20
CA ALA A 81 -22.92 1.09 2.94
C ALA A 81 -23.75 1.25 4.21
N LYS A 82 -23.94 0.18 4.98
CA LYS A 82 -24.65 0.23 6.28
C LYS A 82 -23.96 1.15 7.29
N LEU A 83 -22.63 1.16 7.30
CA LEU A 83 -21.86 2.06 8.15
C LEU A 83 -22.13 3.52 7.78
N MET A 84 -22.13 3.86 6.48
CA MET A 84 -22.40 5.20 5.99
C MET A 84 -23.82 5.67 6.33
N ASP A 85 -24.83 4.78 6.17
CA ASP A 85 -26.23 5.07 6.52
C ASP A 85 -26.42 5.32 8.02
N SER A 86 -25.58 4.71 8.85
CA SER A 86 -25.66 4.78 10.32
C SER A 86 -24.78 5.89 10.92
N ALA A 87 -23.91 6.50 10.13
CA ALA A 87 -22.94 7.47 10.62
C ALA A 87 -23.61 8.80 11.00
N THR A 88 -23.24 9.32 12.18
CA THR A 88 -23.70 10.63 12.69
C THR A 88 -22.65 11.74 12.51
N CYS A 89 -21.49 11.39 11.97
CA CYS A 89 -20.38 12.31 11.70
C CYS A 89 -19.76 12.00 10.32
N PRO A 90 -18.99 12.93 9.74
CA PRO A 90 -18.26 12.70 8.48
C PRO A 90 -17.32 11.51 8.55
N ILE A 91 -17.23 10.76 7.46
CA ILE A 91 -16.29 9.63 7.32
C ILE A 91 -15.36 9.87 6.12
N ALA A 92 -14.07 9.73 6.35
CA ALA A 92 -13.06 9.63 5.29
C ALA A 92 -12.47 8.23 5.22
N THR A 93 -12.15 7.78 4.00
CA THR A 93 -11.49 6.49 3.76
C THR A 93 -10.37 6.64 2.73
N PHE A 94 -9.55 5.61 2.65
CA PHE A 94 -8.54 5.48 1.61
C PHE A 94 -8.82 4.25 0.76
N ASP A 95 -8.80 4.47 -0.56
CA ASP A 95 -8.88 3.42 -1.57
C ASP A 95 -10.10 2.49 -1.37
N CYS A 96 -11.25 3.04 -0.97
CA CYS A 96 -12.53 2.35 -0.82
C CYS A 96 -13.21 2.16 -2.18
N GLU A 97 -13.82 1.01 -2.41
CA GLU A 97 -14.60 0.75 -3.64
C GLU A 97 -16.02 1.32 -3.58
N LEU A 98 -16.50 1.68 -2.38
CA LEU A 98 -17.83 2.28 -2.23
C LEU A 98 -17.83 3.73 -2.68
N GLU A 99 -18.77 4.08 -3.55
CA GLU A 99 -19.15 5.47 -3.83
C GLU A 99 -20.38 5.83 -3.00
N HIS A 100 -20.26 6.87 -2.16
CA HIS A 100 -21.37 7.35 -1.35
C HIS A 100 -21.27 8.88 -1.18
N PRO A 101 -22.40 9.65 -1.26
CA PRO A 101 -22.36 11.11 -1.22
C PRO A 101 -21.69 11.71 0.03
N ASN A 102 -21.79 11.02 1.15
CA ASN A 102 -21.26 11.47 2.44
C ASN A 102 -19.89 10.84 2.77
N LEU A 103 -19.28 10.11 1.82
CA LEU A 103 -17.98 9.49 1.99
C LEU A 103 -16.90 10.31 1.30
N ILE A 104 -15.91 10.74 2.05
CA ILE A 104 -14.68 11.30 1.48
C ILE A 104 -13.73 10.14 1.21
N ASN A 105 -13.63 9.72 -0.05
CA ASN A 105 -12.73 8.65 -0.45
C ASN A 105 -11.48 9.20 -1.14
N ILE A 106 -10.33 8.99 -0.53
CA ILE A 106 -9.03 9.45 -1.03
C ILE A 106 -8.33 8.30 -1.75
N THR A 107 -8.20 8.41 -3.06
CA THR A 107 -7.58 7.39 -3.90
C THR A 107 -6.26 7.85 -4.50
N SER A 108 -5.41 6.90 -4.86
CA SER A 108 -4.26 7.09 -5.72
C SER A 108 -4.53 6.54 -7.12
N ASN A 109 -3.84 7.07 -8.13
CA ASN A 109 -3.84 6.42 -9.43
C ASN A 109 -2.80 5.30 -9.44
N ASP A 110 -3.18 4.15 -8.88
CA ASP A 110 -2.30 3.00 -8.67
C ASP A 110 -1.79 2.40 -9.96
N GLU A 111 -2.65 2.31 -10.98
CA GLU A 111 -2.26 1.87 -12.31
C GLU A 111 -1.19 2.77 -12.90
N LYS A 112 -1.37 4.10 -12.84
CA LYS A 112 -0.38 5.05 -13.35
C LYS A 112 0.93 4.98 -12.57
N GLY A 113 0.86 4.82 -11.24
CA GLY A 113 2.05 4.71 -10.40
C GLY A 113 2.93 3.53 -10.80
N MET A 114 2.33 2.36 -10.96
CA MET A 114 3.04 1.15 -11.38
C MET A 114 3.47 1.20 -12.85
N TYR A 115 2.65 1.77 -13.72
CA TYR A 115 3.04 2.06 -15.10
C TYR A 115 4.33 2.87 -15.16
N LEU A 116 4.42 3.95 -14.38
CA LEU A 116 5.60 4.83 -14.37
C LEU A 116 6.85 4.12 -13.83
N SER A 117 6.74 3.31 -12.78
CA SER A 117 7.87 2.54 -12.25
C SER A 117 8.38 1.50 -13.25
N THR A 118 7.46 0.77 -13.87
CA THR A 118 7.82 -0.23 -14.90
C THR A 118 8.45 0.44 -16.13
N LYS A 119 7.85 1.53 -16.61
CA LYS A 119 8.40 2.32 -17.71
C LYS A 119 9.78 2.90 -17.39
N TYR A 120 10.01 3.30 -16.14
CA TYR A 120 11.34 3.74 -15.69
C TYR A 120 12.37 2.63 -15.86
N MET A 121 12.07 1.40 -15.47
CA MET A 121 12.97 0.24 -15.69
C MET A 121 13.20 -0.01 -17.17
N ILE A 122 12.16 0.04 -18.01
CA ILE A 122 12.26 -0.13 -19.46
C ILE A 122 13.19 0.92 -20.06
N ASN A 123 13.05 2.18 -19.66
CA ASN A 123 13.89 3.29 -20.14
C ASN A 123 15.37 3.15 -19.72
N HIS A 124 15.67 2.32 -18.71
CA HIS A 124 17.02 1.98 -18.29
C HIS A 124 17.53 0.66 -18.92
N GLY A 125 16.83 0.15 -19.93
CA GLY A 125 17.27 -0.98 -20.72
C GLY A 125 16.82 -2.35 -20.21
N HIS A 126 15.96 -2.40 -19.18
CA HIS A 126 15.43 -3.66 -18.69
C HIS A 126 14.24 -4.11 -19.54
N SER A 127 14.25 -5.38 -19.98
CA SER A 127 13.14 -6.03 -20.68
C SER A 127 12.60 -7.25 -19.91
N ALA A 128 13.43 -7.89 -19.09
CA ALA A 128 13.02 -8.97 -18.20
C ALA A 128 12.78 -8.38 -16.80
N ILE A 129 11.56 -7.91 -16.57
CA ILE A 129 11.15 -7.18 -15.36
C ILE A 129 10.18 -8.04 -14.58
N ALA A 130 10.49 -8.38 -13.33
CA ALA A 130 9.58 -9.07 -12.43
C ALA A 130 8.53 -8.11 -11.84
N PHE A 131 7.31 -8.61 -11.67
CA PHE A 131 6.31 -8.04 -10.79
C PHE A 131 6.19 -8.91 -9.53
N VAL A 132 6.32 -8.30 -8.35
CA VAL A 132 6.31 -9.03 -7.07
C VAL A 132 5.17 -8.52 -6.20
N ALA A 133 4.06 -9.20 -6.21
CA ALA A 133 2.95 -9.12 -5.27
C ALA A 133 1.86 -10.15 -5.63
N ASP A 134 1.08 -10.61 -4.68
CA ASP A 134 -0.20 -11.26 -4.96
C ASP A 134 -1.25 -10.18 -5.30
N TYR A 135 -1.42 -9.94 -6.60
CA TYR A 135 -2.32 -8.89 -7.11
C TYR A 135 -3.81 -9.25 -6.96
N LYS A 136 -4.14 -10.45 -6.52
CA LYS A 136 -5.52 -10.93 -6.33
C LYS A 136 -6.11 -10.52 -4.98
N ILE A 137 -5.27 -10.07 -4.05
CA ILE A 137 -5.69 -9.73 -2.68
C ILE A 137 -6.62 -8.51 -2.64
N SER A 138 -6.39 -7.50 -3.51
CA SER A 138 -7.19 -6.28 -3.53
C SER A 138 -7.22 -5.60 -4.90
N HIS A 139 -8.25 -4.77 -5.13
CA HIS A 139 -8.36 -3.96 -6.35
C HIS A 139 -7.17 -2.99 -6.52
N VAL A 140 -6.61 -2.47 -5.43
CA VAL A 140 -5.42 -1.61 -5.46
C VAL A 140 -4.24 -2.35 -6.09
N LEU A 141 -3.98 -3.59 -5.64
CA LEU A 141 -2.90 -4.42 -6.17
C LEU A 141 -3.18 -4.87 -7.60
N ALA A 142 -4.43 -5.17 -7.94
CA ALA A 142 -4.85 -5.47 -9.30
C ALA A 142 -4.62 -4.29 -10.25
N ASN A 143 -4.93 -3.06 -9.81
CA ASN A 143 -4.67 -1.84 -10.58
C ASN A 143 -3.17 -1.63 -10.80
N ARG A 144 -2.34 -1.86 -9.78
CA ARG A 144 -0.87 -1.83 -9.93
C ARG A 144 -0.41 -2.86 -10.95
N PHE A 145 -0.91 -4.09 -10.88
CA PHE A 145 -0.59 -5.12 -11.87
C PHE A 145 -1.00 -4.73 -13.29
N ASN A 146 -2.17 -4.10 -13.47
CA ASN A 146 -2.59 -3.59 -14.78
C ASN A 146 -1.63 -2.51 -15.30
N GLY A 147 -1.14 -1.62 -14.43
CA GLY A 147 -0.12 -0.63 -14.78
C GLY A 147 1.19 -1.25 -15.27
N TYR A 148 1.65 -2.31 -14.61
CA TYR A 148 2.81 -3.09 -15.03
C TYR A 148 2.60 -3.69 -16.44
N LYS A 149 1.50 -4.41 -16.66
CA LYS A 149 1.19 -5.01 -17.98
C LYS A 149 1.11 -3.96 -19.08
N ARG A 150 0.41 -2.85 -18.82
CA ARG A 150 0.28 -1.76 -19.79
C ARG A 150 1.64 -1.16 -20.17
N ALA A 151 2.54 -0.99 -19.21
CA ALA A 151 3.87 -0.47 -19.50
C ALA A 151 4.69 -1.41 -20.40
N LEU A 152 4.59 -2.73 -20.20
CA LEU A 152 5.23 -3.72 -21.09
C LEU A 152 4.63 -3.65 -22.50
N GLU A 153 3.30 -3.68 -22.61
CA GLU A 153 2.58 -3.68 -23.88
C GLU A 153 2.91 -2.43 -24.73
N GLU A 154 2.81 -1.24 -24.14
CA GLU A 154 3.09 0.03 -24.83
C GLU A 154 4.56 0.16 -25.28
N ASN A 155 5.47 -0.63 -24.71
CA ASN A 155 6.89 -0.66 -25.10
C ASN A 155 7.27 -1.95 -25.86
N HIS A 156 6.28 -2.68 -26.38
CA HIS A 156 6.46 -3.88 -27.20
C HIS A 156 7.25 -5.01 -26.51
N ILE A 157 7.18 -5.09 -25.19
CA ILE A 157 7.76 -6.18 -24.39
C ILE A 157 6.65 -7.21 -24.13
N THR A 158 6.87 -8.44 -24.57
CA THR A 158 5.92 -9.52 -24.34
C THR A 158 5.79 -9.81 -22.85
N PHE A 159 4.55 -9.78 -22.34
CA PHE A 159 4.28 -10.20 -20.97
C PHE A 159 4.63 -11.67 -20.78
N ASN A 160 5.43 -11.98 -19.76
CA ASN A 160 5.78 -13.34 -19.38
C ASN A 160 5.22 -13.63 -17.97
N PRO A 161 4.27 -14.58 -17.81
CA PRO A 161 3.71 -14.93 -16.51
C PRO A 161 4.76 -15.50 -15.54
N ASP A 162 5.86 -16.09 -16.01
CA ASP A 162 6.95 -16.59 -15.17
C ASP A 162 7.71 -15.47 -14.44
N TYR A 163 7.49 -14.20 -14.81
CA TYR A 163 8.05 -13.04 -14.13
C TYR A 163 7.08 -12.44 -13.09
N VAL A 164 5.97 -13.09 -12.81
CA VAL A 164 5.01 -12.69 -11.78
C VAL A 164 5.20 -13.57 -10.54
N TYR A 165 5.71 -12.97 -9.50
CA TYR A 165 5.96 -13.63 -8.22
C TYR A 165 4.82 -13.30 -7.25
N GLU A 166 3.86 -14.22 -7.13
CA GLU A 166 2.65 -14.05 -6.32
C GLU A 166 2.95 -14.26 -4.82
N TYR A 167 3.73 -13.39 -4.22
CA TYR A 167 4.00 -13.37 -2.78
C TYR A 167 3.25 -12.22 -2.11
N SER A 168 3.01 -12.36 -0.81
CA SER A 168 2.52 -11.26 0.00
C SER A 168 3.44 -10.04 -0.13
N PRO A 169 2.92 -8.81 -0.28
CA PRO A 169 3.72 -7.58 -0.32
C PRO A 169 4.28 -7.20 1.07
N SER A 170 4.80 -8.18 1.79
CA SER A 170 5.50 -8.08 3.06
C SER A 170 7.02 -8.17 2.89
N TYR A 171 7.77 -7.96 3.97
CA TYR A 171 9.22 -8.15 3.98
C TYR A 171 9.59 -9.62 3.69
N GLU A 172 8.89 -10.56 4.32
CA GLU A 172 9.11 -12.00 4.17
C GLU A 172 8.78 -12.47 2.75
N GLY A 173 7.66 -12.01 2.19
CA GLY A 173 7.29 -12.30 0.80
C GLY A 173 8.32 -11.75 -0.17
N GLY A 174 8.86 -10.56 0.11
CA GLY A 174 9.96 -9.97 -0.65
C GLY A 174 11.24 -10.82 -0.58
N ILE A 175 11.61 -11.32 0.60
CA ILE A 175 12.79 -12.22 0.75
C ILE A 175 12.61 -13.49 -0.08
N GLN A 176 11.43 -14.09 -0.04
CA GLN A 176 11.15 -15.31 -0.82
C GLN A 176 11.28 -15.04 -2.32
N ALA A 177 10.65 -13.99 -2.82
CA ALA A 177 10.74 -13.59 -4.22
C ALA A 177 12.18 -13.27 -4.64
N GLY A 178 12.92 -12.53 -3.82
CA GLY A 178 14.31 -12.17 -4.11
C GLY A 178 15.24 -13.40 -4.19
N ARG A 179 15.06 -14.38 -3.31
CA ARG A 179 15.80 -15.65 -3.37
C ARG A 179 15.46 -16.45 -4.61
N GLU A 180 14.18 -16.51 -4.97
CA GLU A 180 13.71 -17.24 -6.15
C GLU A 180 14.27 -16.59 -7.43
N ILE A 181 14.19 -15.28 -7.56
CA ILE A 181 14.80 -14.53 -8.67
C ILE A 181 16.29 -14.84 -8.78
N ALA A 182 17.01 -14.88 -7.68
CA ALA A 182 18.46 -15.15 -7.69
C ALA A 182 18.82 -16.63 -7.92
N SER A 183 17.92 -17.57 -7.62
CA SER A 183 18.22 -19.01 -7.69
C SER A 183 17.98 -19.64 -9.07
N ASN A 184 17.11 -19.05 -9.91
CA ASN A 184 16.52 -19.75 -11.05
C ASN A 184 17.24 -19.52 -12.39
N SER A 185 18.46 -19.06 -12.45
CA SER A 185 19.08 -18.64 -13.73
C SER A 185 18.14 -17.74 -14.56
N SER A 186 17.23 -17.08 -13.87
CA SER A 186 16.19 -16.23 -14.45
C SER A 186 16.85 -15.09 -15.21
N PRO A 187 16.39 -14.74 -16.41
CA PRO A 187 16.87 -13.57 -17.12
C PRO A 187 16.37 -12.26 -16.48
N VAL A 188 15.64 -12.30 -15.38
CA VAL A 188 15.10 -11.12 -14.67
C VAL A 188 16.26 -10.24 -14.19
N THR A 189 16.26 -9.00 -14.65
CA THR A 189 17.27 -8.00 -14.27
C THR A 189 16.70 -6.82 -13.50
N ALA A 190 15.38 -6.74 -13.38
CA ALA A 190 14.69 -5.72 -12.61
C ALA A 190 13.44 -6.28 -11.92
N ALA A 191 13.07 -5.73 -10.79
CA ALA A 191 11.84 -6.04 -10.08
C ALA A 191 11.09 -4.77 -9.69
N VAL A 192 9.78 -4.76 -9.91
CA VAL A 192 8.85 -3.76 -9.38
C VAL A 192 7.91 -4.44 -8.40
N THR A 193 7.59 -3.78 -7.31
CA THR A 193 6.68 -4.31 -6.29
C THR A 193 5.73 -3.25 -5.77
N THR A 194 4.77 -3.66 -4.98
CA THR A 194 3.64 -2.85 -4.55
C THR A 194 3.81 -2.22 -3.17
N ALA A 195 4.97 -2.41 -2.53
CA ALA A 195 5.28 -1.81 -1.22
C ALA A 195 6.80 -1.68 -1.03
N ASP A 196 7.24 -0.63 -0.36
CA ASP A 196 8.67 -0.42 -0.05
C ASP A 196 9.23 -1.53 0.84
N ILE A 197 8.45 -1.97 1.81
CA ILE A 197 8.88 -3.06 2.70
C ILE A 197 9.13 -4.37 1.94
N CYS A 198 8.31 -4.66 0.94
CA CYS A 198 8.51 -5.81 0.06
C CYS A 198 9.76 -5.61 -0.81
N ALA A 199 9.98 -4.41 -1.35
CA ALA A 199 11.19 -4.11 -2.12
C ALA A 199 12.47 -4.33 -1.30
N ILE A 200 12.47 -3.93 -0.03
CA ILE A 200 13.59 -4.18 0.89
C ILE A 200 13.79 -5.68 1.09
N GLY A 201 12.70 -6.43 1.23
CA GLY A 201 12.74 -7.89 1.29
C GLY A 201 13.34 -8.51 0.03
N ILE A 202 12.95 -8.02 -1.17
CA ILE A 202 13.53 -8.48 -2.46
C ILE A 202 15.04 -8.22 -2.49
N MET A 203 15.48 -7.02 -2.10
CA MET A 203 16.90 -6.68 -2.06
C MET A 203 17.68 -7.63 -1.13
N GLU A 204 17.14 -7.91 0.05
CA GLU A 204 17.77 -8.84 1.00
C GLU A 204 17.77 -10.28 0.49
N GLY A 205 16.63 -10.77 -0.02
CA GLY A 205 16.51 -12.12 -0.57
C GLY A 205 17.45 -12.36 -1.75
N ALA A 206 17.53 -11.40 -2.69
CA ALA A 206 18.43 -11.47 -3.83
C ALA A 206 19.91 -11.45 -3.39
N ARG A 207 20.27 -10.62 -2.40
CA ARG A 207 21.61 -10.57 -1.81
C ARG A 207 21.98 -11.91 -1.15
N LEU A 208 21.07 -12.53 -0.43
CA LEU A 208 21.27 -13.86 0.16
C LEU A 208 21.44 -14.94 -0.92
N GLY A 209 20.85 -14.74 -2.11
CA GLY A 209 21.07 -15.57 -3.28
C GLY A 209 22.34 -15.23 -4.08
N GLY A 210 23.18 -14.30 -3.58
CA GLY A 210 24.46 -13.94 -4.21
C GLY A 210 24.39 -12.78 -5.20
N TYR A 211 23.23 -12.16 -5.42
CA TYR A 211 23.08 -11.01 -6.32
C TYR A 211 23.54 -9.70 -5.66
N ARG A 212 24.10 -8.82 -6.47
CA ARG A 212 24.48 -7.46 -6.09
C ARG A 212 23.41 -6.48 -6.56
N ILE A 213 22.91 -5.67 -5.66
CA ILE A 213 21.92 -4.64 -5.98
C ILE A 213 22.66 -3.30 -6.15
N PRO A 214 22.49 -2.56 -7.23
CA PRO A 214 21.59 -2.81 -8.38
C PRO A 214 22.25 -3.52 -9.56
N VAL A 215 23.47 -4.04 -9.43
CA VAL A 215 24.30 -4.54 -10.54
C VAL A 215 23.68 -5.74 -11.25
N ASP A 216 23.20 -6.71 -10.46
CA ASP A 216 22.63 -7.95 -10.97
C ASP A 216 21.09 -7.89 -10.99
N LEU A 217 20.48 -7.07 -10.10
CA LEU A 217 19.04 -6.84 -10.04
C LEU A 217 18.74 -5.40 -9.61
N SER A 218 18.00 -4.66 -10.41
CA SER A 218 17.44 -3.35 -10.07
C SER A 218 16.08 -3.53 -9.37
N VAL A 219 15.78 -2.75 -8.32
CA VAL A 219 14.52 -2.86 -7.58
C VAL A 219 13.85 -1.49 -7.42
N ILE A 220 12.54 -1.41 -7.67
CA ILE A 220 11.71 -0.24 -7.35
C ILE A 220 10.59 -0.65 -6.40
N GLY A 221 10.46 0.12 -5.31
CA GLY A 221 9.38 0.00 -4.34
C GLY A 221 8.17 0.88 -4.66
N TYR A 222 7.25 0.92 -3.72
CA TYR A 222 6.04 1.73 -3.77
C TYR A 222 5.75 2.27 -2.37
N ASP A 223 5.32 3.51 -2.23
CA ASP A 223 4.94 4.32 -1.07
C ASP A 223 5.86 5.51 -0.85
N ASN A 224 7.15 5.40 -1.15
CA ASN A 224 8.22 6.37 -0.89
C ASN A 224 8.32 6.72 0.61
N LEU A 225 8.42 5.70 1.43
CA LEU A 225 8.59 5.83 2.88
C LEU A 225 10.01 6.29 3.25
N THR A 226 10.15 6.89 4.42
CA THR A 226 11.46 7.34 4.93
C THR A 226 12.50 6.23 5.00
N LEU A 227 12.05 4.98 5.24
CA LEU A 227 12.93 3.81 5.29
C LEU A 227 13.72 3.56 3.99
N CYS A 228 13.23 4.05 2.83
CA CYS A 228 13.96 3.98 1.55
C CYS A 228 15.31 4.71 1.61
N GLN A 229 15.46 5.70 2.49
CA GLN A 229 16.70 6.45 2.68
C GLN A 229 17.74 5.70 3.51
N TYR A 230 17.33 4.65 4.23
CA TYR A 230 18.18 3.89 5.14
C TYR A 230 18.69 2.58 4.52
N THR A 231 18.21 2.22 3.34
CA THR A 231 18.70 1.05 2.61
C THR A 231 20.05 1.32 1.92
N MET A 232 20.79 0.28 1.61
CA MET A 232 22.03 0.36 0.84
C MET A 232 22.02 -0.71 -0.28
N PRO A 233 21.92 -0.26 -1.54
CA PRO A 233 21.74 1.13 -2.00
C PRO A 233 20.40 1.72 -1.56
N LYS A 234 20.25 3.06 -1.61
CA LYS A 234 18.97 3.71 -1.35
C LYS A 234 17.91 3.23 -2.33
N LEU A 235 16.73 2.93 -1.82
CA LEU A 235 15.63 2.39 -2.63
C LEU A 235 14.94 3.51 -3.43
N THR A 236 14.82 3.31 -4.73
CA THR A 236 13.93 4.08 -5.60
C THR A 236 12.49 3.61 -5.39
N SER A 237 11.56 4.55 -5.26
CA SER A 237 10.16 4.22 -4.94
C SER A 237 9.16 5.17 -5.59
N VAL A 238 7.96 4.66 -5.86
CA VAL A 238 6.79 5.45 -6.30
C VAL A 238 6.20 6.16 -5.09
N SER A 239 6.04 7.48 -5.17
CA SER A 239 5.46 8.24 -4.08
C SER A 239 3.93 8.26 -4.12
N GLN A 240 3.29 7.83 -3.05
CA GLN A 240 1.85 8.00 -2.82
C GLN A 240 1.48 9.39 -2.28
N ASN A 241 2.45 10.23 -1.98
CA ASN A 241 2.26 11.54 -1.35
C ASN A 241 1.39 11.47 -0.07
N ILE A 242 1.82 10.64 0.88
CA ILE A 242 1.11 10.40 2.15
C ILE A 242 0.72 11.71 2.86
N PRO A 243 1.58 12.75 2.95
CA PRO A 243 1.19 14.01 3.57
C PRO A 243 0.00 14.70 2.86
N LYS A 244 -0.10 14.59 1.54
CA LYS A 244 -1.25 15.13 0.79
C LYS A 244 -2.52 14.32 1.07
N LYS A 245 -2.42 12.98 1.05
CA LYS A 245 -3.55 12.11 1.40
C LYS A 245 -4.07 12.42 2.82
N ALA A 246 -3.18 12.57 3.80
CA ALA A 246 -3.54 12.92 5.17
C ALA A 246 -4.27 14.27 5.24
N ARG A 247 -3.75 15.33 4.58
CA ARG A 247 -4.44 16.63 4.53
C ARG A 247 -5.83 16.54 3.93
N MET A 248 -6.00 15.75 2.85
CA MET A 248 -7.31 15.57 2.24
C MET A 248 -8.28 14.85 3.17
N ALA A 249 -7.82 13.84 3.91
CA ALA A 249 -8.65 13.10 4.86
C ALA A 249 -9.06 13.93 6.08
N THR A 250 -8.28 14.93 6.45
CA THR A 250 -8.55 15.80 7.62
C THR A 250 -9.25 17.11 7.25
N SER A 251 -9.60 17.32 5.99
CA SER A 251 -10.40 18.47 5.52
C SER A 251 -11.90 18.26 5.67
N LEU A 252 -12.33 17.53 6.70
CA LEU A 252 -13.71 17.15 7.04
C LEU A 252 -14.53 18.33 7.61
#